data_77fd084cd58756d324637fc99c1b46e9
#
_entry.id   77fd084cd58756d324637fc99c1b46e9
#
_cell.length_a   1.000
_cell.length_b   1.000
_cell.length_c   1.000
_cell.angle_alpha   90.00
_cell.angle_beta   90.00
_cell.angle_gamma   90.00
#
_symmetry.space_group_name_H-M   'P 1'
#
loop_
_entity.id
_entity.type
_entity.pdbx_description
1 polymer ?
#
loop_
_entity_poly.entity_id
_entity_poly.type
_entity_poly.pdbx_seq_one_letter_code
_entity_poly.pdbx_strand_id
1 'polypeptide(L)'
;MLVITNEAAGGSDRVEAALAVLRGAASDVEVVATSSPADCDAAVARLGERRVVICGGDGSVHTVVGALHRAGALDRPVGLIPLGTGNDLARAVGLPLDPAAAARVVLDGRPRRLDLLVDDTGGVVVNAVHLGVGAEAARQAASLKPRLGRLAYLVGGVSAGLAAPGWTLTVRVDGAPLTSGRVLQVGIGLGRSVGGGSPLTPHSVLDDQQADVVVSEAVGFLARLGYGLRLRRGSHVDRPDVRTARGTTVEADGDPFHYNADGEIHGPVPRRVWTIDPRGWTLITPP
;
A
#
# COMPACT_ATOMS: atom_id res chain seq x y z
N MET A 1 23.46 -10.69 2.39
CA MET A 1 22.09 -10.14 2.23
C MET A 1 21.20 -10.73 3.30
N LEU A 2 20.21 -9.97 3.79
CA LEU A 2 19.14 -10.47 4.65
C LEU A 2 17.86 -10.54 3.82
N VAL A 3 17.40 -11.76 3.54
CA VAL A 3 16.16 -12.00 2.80
C VAL A 3 15.03 -12.25 3.81
N ILE A 4 14.03 -11.39 3.82
CA ILE A 4 12.85 -11.52 4.67
C ILE A 4 11.70 -12.05 3.81
N THR A 5 11.16 -13.21 4.19
CA THR A 5 10.02 -13.84 3.53
C THR A 5 8.87 -14.04 4.51
N ASN A 6 7.63 -13.99 4.02
CA ASN A 6 6.47 -14.34 4.82
C ASN A 6 6.16 -15.83 4.61
N GLU A 7 5.96 -16.59 5.67
CA GLU A 7 5.60 -18.02 5.60
C GLU A 7 4.36 -18.30 4.75
N ALA A 8 3.44 -17.35 4.68
CA ALA A 8 2.21 -17.45 3.88
C ALA A 8 2.38 -16.98 2.43
N ALA A 9 3.54 -16.40 2.05
CA ALA A 9 3.72 -15.77 0.75
C ALA A 9 4.43 -16.69 -0.24
N GLY A 10 3.70 -17.11 -1.26
CA GLY A 10 4.21 -17.74 -2.48
C GLY A 10 4.66 -19.19 -2.29
N GLY A 11 4.36 -20.05 -3.25
CA GLY A 11 4.83 -21.44 -3.23
C GLY A 11 6.36 -21.51 -3.10
N SER A 12 6.86 -22.53 -2.40
CA SER A 12 8.30 -22.77 -2.14
C SER A 12 9.18 -22.62 -3.40
N ASP A 13 8.69 -23.07 -4.55
CA ASP A 13 9.41 -23.05 -5.82
C ASP A 13 9.72 -21.64 -6.34
N ARG A 14 8.80 -20.69 -6.13
CA ARG A 14 8.99 -19.28 -6.54
C ARG A 14 10.05 -18.58 -5.69
N VAL A 15 10.05 -18.85 -4.39
CA VAL A 15 11.07 -18.34 -3.46
C VAL A 15 12.43 -18.94 -3.82
N GLU A 16 12.50 -20.25 -4.02
CA GLU A 16 13.76 -20.95 -4.35
C GLU A 16 14.34 -20.48 -5.68
N ALA A 17 13.52 -20.21 -6.70
CA ALA A 17 13.99 -19.65 -7.98
C ALA A 17 14.70 -18.30 -7.78
N ALA A 18 14.18 -17.44 -6.91
CA ALA A 18 14.82 -16.17 -6.60
C ALA A 18 16.10 -16.36 -5.75
N LEU A 19 16.03 -17.23 -4.73
CA LEU A 19 17.18 -17.53 -3.87
C LEU A 19 18.35 -18.14 -4.63
N ALA A 20 18.09 -18.99 -5.63
CA ALA A 20 19.11 -19.55 -6.50
C ALA A 20 19.91 -18.45 -7.22
N VAL A 21 19.23 -17.41 -7.73
CA VAL A 21 19.89 -16.26 -8.37
C VAL A 21 20.73 -15.45 -7.35
N LEU A 22 20.15 -15.16 -6.17
CA LEU A 22 20.84 -14.38 -5.14
C LEU A 22 22.07 -15.12 -4.60
N ARG A 23 21.97 -16.43 -4.30
CA ARG A 23 23.07 -17.28 -3.81
C ARG A 23 24.16 -17.49 -4.85
N GLY A 24 23.82 -17.47 -6.14
CA GLY A 24 24.80 -17.54 -7.22
C GLY A 24 25.69 -16.29 -7.32
N ALA A 25 25.22 -15.16 -6.83
CA ALA A 25 25.93 -13.87 -6.90
C ALA A 25 26.53 -13.42 -5.55
N ALA A 26 26.03 -13.92 -4.42
CA ALA A 26 26.45 -13.51 -3.08
C ALA A 26 26.70 -14.72 -2.17
N SER A 27 27.85 -14.76 -1.51
CA SER A 27 28.26 -15.86 -0.62
C SER A 27 27.51 -15.87 0.73
N ASP A 28 26.95 -14.73 1.15
CA ASP A 28 26.22 -14.59 2.42
C ASP A 28 24.77 -14.14 2.16
N VAL A 29 23.88 -15.12 2.10
CA VAL A 29 22.43 -14.91 1.95
C VAL A 29 21.72 -15.61 3.11
N GLU A 30 21.40 -14.84 4.15
CA GLU A 30 20.55 -15.32 5.25
C GLU A 30 19.08 -15.14 4.86
N VAL A 31 18.28 -16.17 5.08
CA VAL A 31 16.82 -16.15 4.84
C VAL A 31 16.10 -16.25 6.18
N VAL A 32 15.23 -15.29 6.46
CA VAL A 32 14.42 -15.24 7.66
C VAL A 32 12.93 -15.27 7.26
N ALA A 33 12.25 -16.33 7.66
CA ALA A 33 10.79 -16.40 7.56
C ALA A 33 10.15 -15.64 8.73
N THR A 34 9.16 -14.83 8.43
CA THR A 34 8.45 -14.01 9.41
C THR A 34 6.95 -14.31 9.36
N SER A 35 6.32 -14.38 10.52
CA SER A 35 4.88 -14.60 10.68
C SER A 35 4.15 -13.43 11.34
N SER A 36 4.92 -12.49 11.91
CA SER A 36 4.40 -11.32 12.62
C SER A 36 5.27 -10.07 12.39
N PRO A 37 4.74 -8.87 12.66
CA PRO A 37 5.53 -7.63 12.66
C PRO A 37 6.72 -7.70 13.65
N ALA A 38 6.57 -8.35 14.80
CA ALA A 38 7.65 -8.51 15.78
C ALA A 38 8.82 -9.35 15.24
N ASP A 39 8.54 -10.37 14.41
CA ASP A 39 9.59 -11.15 13.76
C ASP A 39 10.38 -10.28 12.77
N CYS A 40 9.68 -9.39 12.05
CA CYS A 40 10.33 -8.42 11.15
C CYS A 40 11.22 -7.44 11.94
N ASP A 41 10.74 -6.91 13.06
CA ASP A 41 11.53 -6.03 13.94
C ASP A 41 12.78 -6.75 14.43
N ALA A 42 12.66 -8.01 14.89
CA ALA A 42 13.79 -8.82 15.33
C ALA A 42 14.79 -9.12 14.18
N ALA A 43 14.31 -9.34 12.97
CA ALA A 43 15.16 -9.54 11.79
C ALA A 43 15.91 -8.26 11.43
N VAL A 44 15.23 -7.11 11.40
CA VAL A 44 15.82 -5.80 11.12
C VAL A 44 16.81 -5.38 12.18
N ALA A 45 16.57 -5.67 13.47
CA ALA A 45 17.52 -5.38 14.54
C ALA A 45 18.90 -6.10 14.36
N ARG A 46 18.93 -7.21 13.63
CA ARG A 46 20.14 -7.98 13.30
C ARG A 46 20.72 -7.66 11.92
N LEU A 47 20.20 -6.63 11.26
CA LEU A 47 20.53 -6.31 9.87
C LEU A 47 22.04 -6.07 9.66
N GLY A 48 22.73 -5.35 10.58
CA GLY A 48 24.12 -4.95 10.39
C GLY A 48 24.30 -4.16 9.09
N GLU A 49 25.35 -4.42 8.33
CA GLU A 49 25.64 -3.76 7.05
C GLU A 49 24.99 -4.46 5.83
N ARG A 50 24.16 -5.47 6.05
CA ARG A 50 23.58 -6.28 4.97
C ARG A 50 22.47 -5.51 4.22
N ARG A 51 22.33 -5.81 2.94
CA ARG A 51 21.17 -5.36 2.13
C ARG A 51 19.93 -6.16 2.55
N VAL A 52 18.81 -5.48 2.71
CA VAL A 52 17.49 -6.10 2.92
C VAL A 52 16.88 -6.50 1.57
N VAL A 53 16.34 -7.70 1.48
CA VAL A 53 15.57 -8.16 0.33
C VAL A 53 14.22 -8.69 0.82
N ILE A 54 13.14 -8.12 0.34
CA ILE A 54 11.78 -8.54 0.67
C ILE A 54 11.32 -9.57 -0.36
N CYS A 55 10.98 -10.77 0.08
CA CYS A 55 10.31 -11.79 -0.73
C CYS A 55 8.84 -11.86 -0.31
N GLY A 56 7.95 -11.14 -1.00
CA GLY A 56 6.55 -11.07 -0.58
C GLY A 56 5.68 -10.18 -1.46
N GLY A 57 4.47 -9.92 -1.01
CA GLY A 57 3.54 -8.97 -1.62
C GLY A 57 3.54 -7.61 -0.93
N ASP A 58 2.54 -6.77 -1.27
CA ASP A 58 2.42 -5.40 -0.75
C ASP A 58 2.39 -5.34 0.78
N GLY A 59 1.70 -6.26 1.47
CA GLY A 59 1.70 -6.36 2.93
C GLY A 59 3.08 -6.67 3.53
N SER A 60 3.89 -7.51 2.87
CA SER A 60 5.27 -7.78 3.31
C SER A 60 6.14 -6.53 3.15
N VAL A 61 5.94 -5.76 2.08
CA VAL A 61 6.64 -4.49 1.89
C VAL A 61 6.29 -3.51 3.00
N HIS A 62 4.99 -3.32 3.28
CA HIS A 62 4.50 -2.48 4.36
C HIS A 62 5.13 -2.85 5.71
N THR A 63 5.09 -4.14 6.08
CA THR A 63 5.61 -4.64 7.36
C THR A 63 7.12 -4.41 7.50
N VAL A 64 7.90 -4.72 6.46
CA VAL A 64 9.37 -4.58 6.50
C VAL A 64 9.78 -3.10 6.46
N VAL A 65 9.16 -2.27 5.62
CA VAL A 65 9.44 -0.82 5.60
C VAL A 65 9.06 -0.19 6.93
N GLY A 66 7.95 -0.61 7.55
CA GLY A 66 7.58 -0.19 8.90
C GLY A 66 8.62 -0.56 9.96
N ALA A 67 9.19 -1.78 9.88
CA ALA A 67 10.27 -2.21 10.78
C ALA A 67 11.56 -1.40 10.55
N LEU A 68 11.92 -1.13 9.30
CA LEU A 68 13.06 -0.26 8.96
C LEU A 68 12.86 1.17 9.45
N HIS A 69 11.63 1.71 9.35
CA HIS A 69 11.29 3.04 9.88
C HIS A 69 11.51 3.10 11.40
N ARG A 70 10.96 2.14 12.15
CA ARG A 70 11.15 2.06 13.61
C ARG A 70 12.62 1.90 14.03
N ALA A 71 13.42 1.24 13.20
CA ALA A 71 14.85 1.05 13.42
C ALA A 71 15.72 2.23 12.95
N GLY A 72 15.15 3.26 12.31
CA GLY A 72 15.91 4.37 11.72
C GLY A 72 16.82 3.97 10.56
N ALA A 73 16.42 2.95 9.78
CA ALA A 73 17.25 2.30 8.75
C ALA A 73 16.68 2.42 7.33
N LEU A 74 15.82 3.41 7.08
CA LEU A 74 15.16 3.65 5.77
C LEU A 74 16.11 4.18 4.67
N ASP A 75 17.29 4.66 5.03
CA ASP A 75 18.33 5.08 4.11
C ASP A 75 18.94 3.91 3.32
N ARG A 76 18.77 2.68 3.83
CA ARG A 76 19.31 1.47 3.21
C ARG A 76 18.53 1.04 1.99
N PRO A 77 19.19 0.74 0.86
CA PRO A 77 18.51 0.23 -0.31
C PRO A 77 17.86 -1.14 -0.06
N VAL A 78 16.56 -1.23 -0.33
CA VAL A 78 15.75 -2.43 -0.19
C VAL A 78 15.57 -3.09 -1.55
N GLY A 79 15.79 -4.40 -1.66
CA GLY A 79 15.39 -5.21 -2.81
C GLY A 79 13.97 -5.75 -2.65
N LEU A 80 13.22 -5.92 -3.74
CA LEU A 80 11.89 -6.50 -3.72
C LEU A 80 11.78 -7.63 -4.75
N ILE A 81 11.32 -8.79 -4.28
CA ILE A 81 10.93 -9.94 -5.11
C ILE A 81 9.43 -10.13 -4.91
N PRO A 82 8.60 -9.76 -5.92
CA PRO A 82 7.16 -9.73 -5.78
C PRO A 82 6.55 -11.14 -5.86
N LEU A 83 6.08 -11.66 -4.75
CA LEU A 83 5.45 -12.98 -4.64
C LEU A 83 3.95 -12.92 -4.32
N GLY A 84 3.41 -11.73 -4.06
CA GLY A 84 2.01 -11.51 -3.75
C GLY A 84 1.07 -11.66 -4.95
N THR A 85 -0.22 -11.52 -4.68
CA THR A 85 -1.27 -11.53 -5.73
C THR A 85 -1.43 -10.15 -6.39
N GLY A 86 -1.35 -9.06 -5.62
CA GLY A 86 -1.51 -7.68 -6.08
C GLY A 86 -0.22 -7.15 -6.70
N ASN A 87 0.80 -7.01 -5.87
CA ASN A 87 2.10 -6.44 -6.21
C ASN A 87 1.97 -5.05 -6.87
N ASP A 88 1.11 -4.21 -6.28
CA ASP A 88 0.79 -2.88 -6.81
C ASP A 88 2.02 -1.99 -6.85
N LEU A 89 2.82 -1.98 -5.78
CA LEU A 89 4.09 -1.26 -5.73
C LEU A 89 5.08 -1.76 -6.80
N ALA A 90 5.27 -3.07 -6.91
CA ALA A 90 6.19 -3.65 -7.89
C ALA A 90 5.83 -3.25 -9.33
N ARG A 91 4.53 -3.27 -9.65
CA ARG A 91 4.02 -2.81 -10.96
C ARG A 91 4.26 -1.32 -11.17
N ALA A 92 4.04 -0.50 -10.14
CA ALA A 92 4.20 0.95 -10.22
C ALA A 92 5.65 1.38 -10.49
N VAL A 93 6.63 0.63 -9.99
CA VAL A 93 8.06 0.88 -10.24
C VAL A 93 8.65 0.07 -11.39
N GLY A 94 7.84 -0.69 -12.12
CA GLY A 94 8.27 -1.49 -13.27
C GLY A 94 9.10 -2.73 -12.93
N LEU A 95 8.99 -3.26 -11.71
CA LEU A 95 9.67 -4.50 -11.32
C LEU A 95 9.08 -5.71 -12.05
N PRO A 96 9.91 -6.64 -12.54
CA PRO A 96 9.45 -7.91 -13.07
C PRO A 96 8.68 -8.71 -12.02
N LEU A 97 7.56 -9.35 -12.43
CA LEU A 97 6.79 -10.22 -11.54
C LEU A 97 7.33 -11.66 -11.53
N ASP A 98 8.25 -11.98 -12.42
CA ASP A 98 9.03 -13.23 -12.38
C ASP A 98 10.08 -13.14 -11.26
N PRO A 99 10.11 -14.09 -10.30
CA PRO A 99 11.00 -14.01 -9.15
C PRO A 99 12.49 -14.00 -9.49
N ALA A 100 12.90 -14.78 -10.49
CA ALA A 100 14.31 -14.84 -10.90
C ALA A 100 14.75 -13.55 -11.60
N ALA A 101 13.86 -12.96 -12.42
CA ALA A 101 14.13 -11.66 -13.04
C ALA A 101 14.15 -10.53 -12.00
N ALA A 102 13.25 -10.54 -11.01
CA ALA A 102 13.26 -9.59 -9.91
C ALA A 102 14.54 -9.70 -9.06
N ALA A 103 15.01 -10.92 -8.79
CA ALA A 103 16.27 -11.16 -8.09
C ALA A 103 17.48 -10.57 -8.85
N ARG A 104 17.49 -10.61 -10.18
CA ARG A 104 18.52 -9.91 -10.98
C ARG A 104 18.45 -8.41 -10.80
N VAL A 105 17.24 -7.82 -10.76
CA VAL A 105 17.10 -6.38 -10.45
C VAL A 105 17.63 -6.05 -9.05
N VAL A 106 17.42 -6.91 -8.05
CA VAL A 106 18.03 -6.71 -6.72
C VAL A 106 19.55 -6.64 -6.78
N LEU A 107 20.19 -7.39 -7.68
CA LEU A 107 21.66 -7.42 -7.84
C LEU A 107 22.18 -6.24 -8.65
N ASP A 108 21.57 -5.96 -9.80
CA ASP A 108 22.11 -5.11 -10.87
C ASP A 108 21.33 -3.79 -11.06
N GLY A 109 20.19 -3.64 -10.37
CA GLY A 109 19.34 -2.46 -10.48
C GLY A 109 19.91 -1.22 -9.80
N ARG A 110 19.15 -0.11 -9.89
CA ARG A 110 19.55 1.19 -9.35
C ARG A 110 18.74 1.57 -8.13
N PRO A 111 19.34 2.18 -7.11
CA PRO A 111 18.60 2.72 -5.98
C PRO A 111 17.75 3.91 -6.45
N ARG A 112 16.45 3.86 -6.17
CA ARG A 112 15.48 4.94 -6.40
C ARG A 112 14.88 5.33 -5.07
N ARG A 113 14.94 6.61 -4.73
CA ARG A 113 14.30 7.13 -3.53
C ARG A 113 12.83 7.37 -3.79
N LEU A 114 12.00 6.78 -2.94
CA LEU A 114 10.54 6.87 -2.99
C LEU A 114 10.02 7.64 -1.79
N ASP A 115 8.89 8.28 -1.98
CA ASP A 115 8.18 8.96 -0.91
C ASP A 115 7.53 7.95 0.04
N LEU A 116 7.27 8.41 1.27
CA LEU A 116 6.60 7.65 2.30
C LEU A 116 5.51 8.54 2.91
N LEU A 117 4.35 8.00 3.23
CA LEU A 117 3.42 8.69 4.13
C LEU A 117 3.68 8.21 5.55
N VAL A 118 3.71 9.15 6.49
CA VAL A 118 3.79 8.86 7.92
C VAL A 118 2.54 9.42 8.58
N ASP A 119 1.83 8.62 9.36
CA ASP A 119 0.68 9.11 10.09
C ASP A 119 1.07 9.72 11.45
N ASP A 120 0.14 10.44 12.07
CA ASP A 120 0.33 11.13 13.34
C ASP A 120 0.52 10.18 14.55
N THR A 121 0.57 8.86 14.33
CA THR A 121 0.95 7.84 15.33
C THR A 121 2.26 7.13 15.00
N GLY A 122 2.93 7.52 13.90
CA GLY A 122 4.17 6.92 13.44
C GLY A 122 3.99 5.69 12.54
N GLY A 123 2.76 5.40 12.11
CA GLY A 123 2.49 4.39 11.09
C GLY A 123 2.98 4.85 9.73
N VAL A 124 3.53 3.93 8.92
CA VAL A 124 4.04 4.23 7.58
C VAL A 124 3.15 3.65 6.49
N VAL A 125 3.12 4.30 5.32
CA VAL A 125 2.40 3.83 4.14
C VAL A 125 3.31 4.00 2.92
N VAL A 126 3.47 2.94 2.15
CA VAL A 126 4.37 2.89 0.98
C VAL A 126 3.63 3.05 -0.35
N ASN A 127 2.34 2.80 -0.37
CA ASN A 127 1.53 2.83 -1.60
C ASN A 127 0.29 3.70 -1.47
N ALA A 128 -0.66 3.36 -0.60
CA ALA A 128 -1.88 4.15 -0.45
C ALA A 128 -2.64 3.89 0.85
N VAL A 129 -3.38 4.93 1.27
CA VAL A 129 -4.42 4.84 2.29
C VAL A 129 -5.79 5.01 1.64
N HIS A 130 -6.77 4.28 2.11
CA HIS A 130 -8.16 4.59 1.81
C HIS A 130 -9.07 4.40 3.02
N LEU A 131 -10.06 5.24 3.14
CA LEU A 131 -11.10 5.20 4.16
C LEU A 131 -12.50 5.30 3.53
N GLY A 132 -13.51 4.92 4.27
CA GLY A 132 -14.88 4.85 3.77
C GLY A 132 -15.21 3.47 3.19
N VAL A 133 -15.98 3.43 2.10
CA VAL A 133 -16.48 2.16 1.53
C VAL A 133 -15.38 1.17 1.15
N GLY A 134 -14.24 1.65 0.71
CA GLY A 134 -13.11 0.77 0.38
C GLY A 134 -12.51 0.07 1.59
N ALA A 135 -12.32 0.79 2.70
CA ALA A 135 -11.84 0.21 3.96
C ALA A 135 -12.88 -0.77 4.55
N GLU A 136 -14.18 -0.42 4.48
CA GLU A 136 -15.26 -1.29 4.94
C GLU A 136 -15.36 -2.57 4.09
N ALA A 137 -15.21 -2.46 2.78
CA ALA A 137 -15.14 -3.60 1.88
C ALA A 137 -13.95 -4.53 2.21
N ALA A 138 -12.79 -3.97 2.48
CA ALA A 138 -11.61 -4.73 2.89
C ALA A 138 -11.84 -5.44 4.23
N ARG A 139 -12.46 -4.76 5.20
CA ARG A 139 -12.82 -5.32 6.50
C ARG A 139 -13.79 -6.50 6.37
N GLN A 140 -14.84 -6.36 5.57
CA GLN A 140 -15.81 -7.43 5.32
C GLN A 140 -15.16 -8.59 4.54
N ALA A 141 -14.32 -8.31 3.55
CA ALA A 141 -13.59 -9.32 2.81
C ALA A 141 -12.64 -10.14 3.72
N ALA A 142 -11.96 -9.50 4.66
CA ALA A 142 -11.11 -10.17 5.62
C ALA A 142 -11.88 -11.20 6.47
N SER A 143 -13.10 -10.88 6.90
CA SER A 143 -13.97 -11.77 7.66
C SER A 143 -14.53 -12.96 6.82
N LEU A 144 -14.67 -12.78 5.51
CA LEU A 144 -15.21 -13.80 4.58
C LEU A 144 -14.12 -14.67 3.94
N LYS A 145 -12.86 -14.22 3.95
CA LYS A 145 -11.72 -14.89 3.31
C LYS A 145 -11.58 -16.37 3.68
N PRO A 146 -11.78 -16.80 4.95
CA PRO A 146 -11.70 -18.21 5.32
C PRO A 146 -12.73 -19.11 4.61
N ARG A 147 -13.87 -18.54 4.16
CA ARG A 147 -14.98 -19.30 3.55
C ARG A 147 -15.06 -19.15 2.03
N LEU A 148 -14.70 -18.02 1.47
CA LEU A 148 -14.91 -17.66 0.06
C LEU A 148 -13.61 -17.38 -0.73
N GLY A 149 -12.45 -17.42 -0.08
CA GLY A 149 -11.16 -17.18 -0.74
C GLY A 149 -11.14 -15.87 -1.53
N ARG A 150 -10.78 -15.93 -2.83
CA ARG A 150 -10.69 -14.76 -3.72
C ARG A 150 -12.03 -14.08 -4.00
N LEU A 151 -13.15 -14.79 -3.90
CA LEU A 151 -14.50 -14.25 -4.11
C LEU A 151 -14.94 -13.33 -2.96
N ALA A 152 -14.31 -13.43 -1.79
CA ALA A 152 -14.61 -12.58 -0.64
C ALA A 152 -14.48 -11.09 -0.96
N TYR A 153 -13.47 -10.71 -1.76
CA TYR A 153 -13.27 -9.31 -2.17
C TYR A 153 -14.39 -8.79 -3.09
N LEU A 154 -14.91 -9.62 -3.99
CA LEU A 154 -16.03 -9.24 -4.86
C LEU A 154 -17.30 -9.05 -4.05
N VAL A 155 -17.62 -10.00 -3.17
CA VAL A 155 -18.84 -9.96 -2.34
C VAL A 155 -18.77 -8.82 -1.33
N GLY A 156 -17.64 -8.68 -0.62
CA GLY A 156 -17.41 -7.59 0.35
C GLY A 156 -17.47 -6.21 -0.30
N GLY A 157 -16.87 -6.05 -1.48
CA GLY A 157 -16.87 -4.79 -2.23
C GLY A 157 -18.26 -4.36 -2.68
N VAL A 158 -19.07 -5.29 -3.19
CA VAL A 158 -20.44 -4.99 -3.64
C VAL A 158 -21.36 -4.69 -2.45
N SER A 159 -21.34 -5.50 -1.40
CA SER A 159 -22.20 -5.31 -0.22
C SER A 159 -21.90 -4.02 0.53
N ALA A 160 -20.61 -3.72 0.79
CA ALA A 160 -20.20 -2.49 1.44
C ALA A 160 -20.52 -1.26 0.57
N GLY A 161 -20.29 -1.35 -0.74
CA GLY A 161 -20.57 -0.26 -1.67
C GLY A 161 -22.04 0.15 -1.72
N LEU A 162 -22.96 -0.79 -1.58
CA LEU A 162 -24.38 -0.54 -1.66
C LEU A 162 -25.02 -0.12 -0.32
N ALA A 163 -24.55 -0.68 0.80
CA ALA A 163 -25.20 -0.55 2.10
C ALA A 163 -24.63 0.57 3.00
N ALA A 164 -23.37 0.99 2.80
CA ALA A 164 -22.75 1.98 3.68
C ALA A 164 -23.46 3.35 3.63
N PRO A 165 -23.80 3.98 4.76
CA PRO A 165 -24.50 5.26 4.77
C PRO A 165 -23.63 6.43 4.28
N GLY A 166 -22.33 6.25 4.11
CA GLY A 166 -21.31 7.29 3.95
C GLY A 166 -20.90 7.86 5.31
N TRP A 167 -19.86 8.65 5.32
CA TRP A 167 -19.27 9.27 6.52
C TRP A 167 -19.33 10.79 6.38
N THR A 168 -19.65 11.49 7.46
CA THR A 168 -19.57 12.95 7.50
C THR A 168 -18.15 13.31 7.91
N LEU A 169 -17.35 13.76 6.94
CA LEU A 169 -15.93 14.07 7.14
C LEU A 169 -15.60 15.46 6.60
N THR A 170 -14.62 16.08 7.24
CA THR A 170 -13.86 17.18 6.68
C THR A 170 -12.49 16.65 6.27
N VAL A 171 -12.15 16.80 4.99
CA VAL A 171 -10.83 16.44 4.46
C VAL A 171 -10.11 17.71 4.09
N ARG A 172 -8.89 17.88 4.61
CA ARG A 172 -8.00 19.02 4.32
C ARG A 172 -6.73 18.51 3.65
N VAL A 173 -6.21 19.32 2.73
CA VAL A 173 -4.91 19.09 2.10
C VAL A 173 -4.10 20.36 2.30
N ASP A 174 -2.93 20.25 2.93
CA ASP A 174 -2.06 21.38 3.32
C ASP A 174 -2.82 22.49 4.08
N GLY A 175 -3.73 22.06 4.95
CA GLY A 175 -4.59 22.95 5.76
C GLY A 175 -5.82 23.51 5.03
N ALA A 176 -5.87 23.45 3.69
CA ALA A 176 -7.01 23.91 2.91
C ALA A 176 -8.12 22.84 2.86
N PRO A 177 -9.41 23.19 3.07
CA PRO A 177 -10.50 22.23 2.99
C PRO A 177 -10.73 21.79 1.53
N LEU A 178 -10.65 20.49 1.28
CA LEU A 178 -11.02 19.87 0.01
C LEU A 178 -12.51 19.54 -0.03
N THR A 179 -13.05 19.02 1.08
CA THR A 179 -14.47 18.76 1.27
C THR A 179 -14.85 18.86 2.74
N SER A 180 -16.14 19.16 3.00
CA SER A 180 -16.75 19.06 4.33
C SER A 180 -18.20 18.60 4.15
N GLY A 181 -18.49 17.35 4.51
CA GLY A 181 -19.81 16.76 4.33
C GLY A 181 -19.78 15.24 4.18
N ARG A 182 -20.83 14.70 3.56
CA ARG A 182 -20.95 13.25 3.39
C ARG A 182 -20.08 12.75 2.24
N VAL A 183 -19.17 11.85 2.56
CA VAL A 183 -18.27 11.19 1.60
C VAL A 183 -18.54 9.69 1.53
N LEU A 184 -18.34 9.11 0.37
CA LEU A 184 -18.38 7.68 0.14
C LEU A 184 -16.99 7.04 0.43
N GLN A 185 -15.95 7.69 -0.06
CA GLN A 185 -14.59 7.19 0.01
C GLN A 185 -13.59 8.34 -0.07
N VAL A 186 -12.49 8.21 0.66
CA VAL A 186 -11.28 9.01 0.47
C VAL A 186 -10.14 8.06 0.11
N GLY A 187 -9.38 8.39 -0.90
CA GLY A 187 -8.11 7.75 -1.27
C GLY A 187 -6.97 8.75 -1.15
N ILE A 188 -5.87 8.33 -0.58
CA ILE A 188 -4.62 9.09 -0.46
C ILE A 188 -3.53 8.20 -1.02
N GLY A 189 -2.96 8.54 -2.17
CA GLY A 189 -2.03 7.66 -2.88
C GLY A 189 -0.67 8.29 -3.11
N LEU A 190 0.35 7.47 -2.89
CA LEU A 190 1.67 7.60 -3.48
C LEU A 190 1.73 6.80 -4.78
N GLY A 191 1.13 5.60 -4.79
CA GLY A 191 0.98 4.74 -5.95
C GLY A 191 -0.40 4.86 -6.59
N ARG A 192 -0.50 4.43 -7.86
CA ARG A 192 -1.71 4.60 -8.69
C ARG A 192 -2.84 3.65 -8.35
N SER A 193 -2.53 2.46 -7.85
CA SER A 193 -3.49 1.37 -7.68
C SER A 193 -3.39 0.69 -6.33
N VAL A 194 -4.49 0.05 -5.93
CA VAL A 194 -4.62 -0.75 -4.72
C VAL A 194 -5.32 -2.08 -5.03
N GLY A 195 -5.09 -3.08 -4.19
CA GLY A 195 -5.82 -4.34 -4.24
C GLY A 195 -5.61 -5.15 -5.52
N GLY A 196 -4.46 -5.01 -6.18
CA GLY A 196 -4.11 -5.75 -7.39
C GLY A 196 -4.55 -5.05 -8.68
N GLY A 197 -4.46 -3.73 -8.74
CA GLY A 197 -4.64 -2.94 -9.95
C GLY A 197 -5.89 -2.07 -9.98
N SER A 198 -6.62 -1.89 -8.88
CA SER A 198 -7.73 -0.93 -8.82
C SER A 198 -7.18 0.49 -8.76
N PRO A 199 -7.39 1.34 -9.79
CA PRO A 199 -6.72 2.63 -9.91
C PRO A 199 -7.39 3.69 -9.02
N LEU A 200 -7.05 3.68 -7.72
CA LEU A 200 -7.63 4.57 -6.70
C LEU A 200 -7.21 6.04 -6.92
N THR A 201 -5.93 6.24 -7.18
CA THR A 201 -5.28 7.54 -7.40
C THR A 201 -4.48 7.47 -8.71
N PRO A 202 -5.15 7.50 -9.88
CA PRO A 202 -4.56 7.09 -11.16
C PRO A 202 -3.40 7.96 -11.65
N HIS A 203 -3.25 9.17 -11.09
CA HIS A 203 -2.21 10.13 -11.46
C HIS A 203 -1.02 10.16 -10.50
N SER A 204 -1.06 9.40 -9.41
CA SER A 204 0.01 9.38 -8.40
C SER A 204 1.37 8.98 -8.96
N VAL A 205 2.40 9.59 -8.39
CA VAL A 205 3.82 9.35 -8.70
C VAL A 205 4.56 9.12 -7.39
N LEU A 206 5.28 8.02 -7.30
CA LEU A 206 5.89 7.53 -6.04
C LEU A 206 7.06 8.38 -5.50
N ASP A 207 7.54 9.38 -6.22
CA ASP A 207 8.76 10.14 -5.90
C ASP A 207 8.69 11.63 -6.27
N ASP A 208 7.49 12.19 -6.35
CA ASP A 208 7.27 13.61 -6.68
C ASP A 208 6.97 14.49 -5.46
N GLN A 209 7.11 13.90 -4.27
CA GLN A 209 6.98 14.54 -2.96
C GLN A 209 5.56 15.05 -2.66
N GLN A 210 4.56 14.47 -3.29
CA GLN A 210 3.16 14.80 -3.07
C GLN A 210 2.30 13.54 -2.99
N ALA A 211 1.26 13.60 -2.16
CA ALA A 211 0.19 12.62 -2.17
C ALA A 211 -0.96 13.11 -3.05
N ASP A 212 -1.48 12.21 -3.89
CA ASP A 212 -2.73 12.46 -4.61
C ASP A 212 -3.91 12.10 -3.71
N VAL A 213 -4.85 13.02 -3.58
CA VAL A 213 -6.05 12.84 -2.76
C VAL A 213 -7.27 12.81 -3.66
N VAL A 214 -8.09 11.78 -3.51
CA VAL A 214 -9.34 11.58 -4.24
C VAL A 214 -10.47 11.39 -3.24
N VAL A 215 -11.45 12.28 -3.23
CA VAL A 215 -12.63 12.21 -2.36
C VAL A 215 -13.87 12.02 -3.21
N SER A 216 -14.60 10.94 -2.99
CA SER A 216 -15.90 10.70 -3.63
C SER A 216 -17.05 11.11 -2.72
N GLU A 217 -17.88 12.02 -3.21
CA GLU A 217 -19.13 12.46 -2.60
C GLU A 217 -20.35 11.68 -3.16
N ALA A 218 -20.11 10.58 -3.86
CA ALA A 218 -21.10 9.75 -4.55
C ALA A 218 -21.96 8.90 -3.58
N VAL A 219 -22.63 9.51 -2.62
CA VAL A 219 -23.35 8.79 -1.55
C VAL A 219 -24.72 8.23 -1.96
N GLY A 220 -25.33 8.69 -3.06
CA GLY A 220 -26.58 8.16 -3.62
C GLY A 220 -26.37 6.83 -4.36
N PHE A 221 -27.38 5.96 -4.40
CA PHE A 221 -27.29 4.62 -5.00
C PHE A 221 -26.76 4.62 -6.44
N LEU A 222 -27.37 5.41 -7.34
CA LEU A 222 -26.92 5.50 -8.74
C LEU A 222 -25.54 6.16 -8.87
N ALA A 223 -25.24 7.13 -8.00
CA ALA A 223 -23.93 7.78 -7.97
C ALA A 223 -22.83 6.78 -7.59
N ARG A 224 -23.07 5.90 -6.62
CA ARG A 224 -22.15 4.81 -6.21
C ARG A 224 -21.89 3.83 -7.33
N LEU A 225 -22.96 3.37 -7.99
CA LEU A 225 -22.82 2.47 -9.13
C LEU A 225 -21.97 3.10 -10.23
N GLY A 226 -22.26 4.35 -10.57
CA GLY A 226 -21.48 5.12 -11.54
C GLY A 226 -20.02 5.34 -11.10
N TYR A 227 -19.79 5.60 -9.82
CA TYR A 227 -18.43 5.70 -9.26
C TYR A 227 -17.67 4.38 -9.40
N GLY A 228 -18.26 3.27 -8.96
CA GLY A 228 -17.62 1.95 -9.02
C GLY A 228 -17.26 1.51 -10.45
N LEU A 229 -18.14 1.78 -11.43
CA LEU A 229 -17.88 1.50 -12.84
C LEU A 229 -16.70 2.32 -13.39
N ARG A 230 -16.60 3.59 -13.02
CA ARG A 230 -15.52 4.47 -13.47
C ARG A 230 -14.21 4.22 -12.69
N LEU A 231 -14.30 3.84 -11.41
CA LEU A 231 -13.13 3.46 -10.60
C LEU A 231 -12.35 2.32 -11.27
N ARG A 232 -13.03 1.32 -11.81
CA ARG A 232 -12.38 0.20 -12.53
C ARG A 232 -11.55 0.63 -13.74
N ARG A 233 -11.86 1.81 -14.32
CA ARG A 233 -11.19 2.39 -15.50
C ARG A 233 -10.26 3.54 -15.14
N GLY A 234 -10.16 3.94 -13.87
CA GLY A 234 -9.40 5.11 -13.44
C GLY A 234 -10.03 6.46 -13.82
N SER A 235 -11.24 6.48 -14.41
CA SER A 235 -11.92 7.70 -14.86
C SER A 235 -12.92 8.26 -13.84
N HIS A 236 -12.91 7.76 -12.63
CA HIS A 236 -13.74 8.26 -11.53
C HIS A 236 -13.33 9.67 -11.08
N VAL A 237 -12.08 10.05 -11.28
CA VAL A 237 -11.56 11.38 -10.96
C VAL A 237 -12.15 12.50 -11.83
N ASP A 238 -12.73 12.16 -13.00
CA ASP A 238 -13.37 13.11 -13.92
C ASP A 238 -14.85 13.36 -13.58
N ARG A 239 -15.35 12.79 -12.49
CA ARG A 239 -16.76 12.95 -12.09
C ARG A 239 -16.98 14.26 -11.35
N PRO A 240 -18.15 14.91 -11.52
CA PRO A 240 -18.47 16.15 -10.82
C PRO A 240 -18.66 15.98 -9.30
N ASP A 241 -18.95 14.74 -8.84
CA ASP A 241 -19.09 14.36 -7.43
C ASP A 241 -17.80 13.73 -6.87
N VAL A 242 -16.66 13.99 -7.50
CA VAL A 242 -15.33 13.61 -7.03
C VAL A 242 -14.45 14.86 -6.96
N ARG A 243 -13.81 15.04 -5.81
CA ARG A 243 -12.82 16.10 -5.56
C ARG A 243 -11.43 15.50 -5.60
N THR A 244 -10.50 16.22 -6.19
CA THR A 244 -9.09 15.83 -6.22
C THR A 244 -8.21 16.98 -5.75
N ALA A 245 -7.13 16.63 -5.08
CA ALA A 245 -6.08 17.57 -4.70
C ALA A 245 -4.74 16.84 -4.63
N ARG A 246 -3.66 17.62 -4.56
CA ARG A 246 -2.31 17.12 -4.29
C ARG A 246 -1.69 17.96 -3.19
N GLY A 247 -0.94 17.33 -2.32
CA GLY A 247 -0.28 18.03 -1.22
C GLY A 247 0.63 17.15 -0.39
N THR A 248 1.23 17.75 0.61
CA THR A 248 2.20 17.12 1.51
C THR A 248 1.58 16.61 2.80
N THR A 249 0.46 17.20 3.21
CA THR A 249 -0.25 16.82 4.44
C THR A 249 -1.73 16.66 4.17
N VAL A 250 -2.28 15.53 4.57
CA VAL A 250 -3.69 15.21 4.41
C VAL A 250 -4.29 14.89 5.77
N GLU A 251 -5.38 15.57 6.10
CA GLU A 251 -6.13 15.38 7.33
C GLU A 251 -7.56 14.94 7.00
N ALA A 252 -8.03 13.91 7.70
CA ALA A 252 -9.45 13.52 7.73
C ALA A 252 -9.96 13.58 9.17
N ASP A 253 -11.12 14.20 9.38
CA ASP A 253 -11.72 14.44 10.68
C ASP A 253 -13.25 14.39 10.58
N GLY A 254 -13.94 13.79 11.55
CA GLY A 254 -15.39 13.71 11.60
C GLY A 254 -15.95 12.45 12.24
N ASP A 255 -16.92 11.82 11.59
CA ASP A 255 -17.48 10.54 12.06
C ASP A 255 -16.38 9.49 12.23
N PRO A 256 -16.42 8.65 13.28
CA PRO A 256 -15.42 7.58 13.44
C PRO A 256 -15.34 6.69 12.20
N PHE A 257 -14.14 6.52 11.66
CA PHE A 257 -13.88 5.76 10.45
C PHE A 257 -12.76 4.72 10.63
N HIS A 258 -12.89 3.62 9.92
CA HIS A 258 -11.77 2.72 9.68
C HIS A 258 -11.03 3.19 8.42
N TYR A 259 -9.72 2.99 8.41
CA TYR A 259 -8.91 3.19 7.22
C TYR A 259 -8.05 1.96 6.93
N ASN A 260 -7.73 1.77 5.69
CA ASN A 260 -6.83 0.74 5.22
C ASN A 260 -5.55 1.41 4.73
N ALA A 261 -4.42 1.02 5.30
CA ALA A 261 -3.07 1.47 4.93
C ALA A 261 -2.31 0.27 4.34
N ASP A 262 -2.04 0.27 3.04
CA ASP A 262 -1.33 -0.79 2.32
C ASP A 262 -1.90 -2.22 2.53
N GLY A 263 -3.17 -2.34 2.85
CA GLY A 263 -3.83 -3.62 3.13
C GLY A 263 -4.13 -3.87 4.61
N GLU A 264 -3.53 -3.12 5.54
CA GLU A 264 -3.78 -3.22 6.97
C GLU A 264 -4.92 -2.30 7.41
N ILE A 265 -5.85 -2.82 8.22
CA ILE A 265 -7.05 -2.10 8.65
C ILE A 265 -6.84 -1.55 10.05
N HIS A 266 -7.07 -0.27 10.21
CA HIS A 266 -6.92 0.47 11.44
C HIS A 266 -8.22 1.18 11.84
N GLY A 267 -8.32 1.61 13.09
CA GLY A 267 -9.44 2.35 13.63
C GLY A 267 -10.47 1.49 14.38
N PRO A 268 -11.67 2.01 14.68
CA PRO A 268 -12.14 3.32 14.22
C PRO A 268 -11.46 4.50 14.95
N VAL A 269 -11.23 5.58 14.22
CA VAL A 269 -10.68 6.84 14.76
C VAL A 269 -11.51 8.03 14.25
N PRO A 270 -11.69 9.11 15.05
CA PRO A 270 -12.41 10.31 14.61
C PRO A 270 -11.54 11.24 13.76
N ARG A 271 -10.22 11.11 13.85
CA ARG A 271 -9.25 11.97 13.15
C ARG A 271 -7.97 11.20 12.85
N ARG A 272 -7.36 11.51 11.70
CA ARG A 272 -6.03 11.05 11.32
C ARG A 272 -5.37 12.08 10.40
N VAL A 273 -4.06 12.24 10.55
CA VAL A 273 -3.22 13.07 9.68
C VAL A 273 -2.14 12.18 9.07
N TRP A 274 -1.91 12.35 7.78
CA TRP A 274 -0.81 11.72 7.05
C TRP A 274 0.05 12.81 6.44
N THR A 275 1.36 12.69 6.61
CA THR A 275 2.33 13.66 6.09
C THR A 275 3.34 12.92 5.22
N ILE A 276 3.71 13.54 4.09
CA ILE A 276 4.78 13.04 3.22
C ILE A 276 6.12 13.16 3.95
N ASP A 277 6.84 12.05 4.02
CA ASP A 277 8.28 12.03 4.22
C ASP A 277 8.93 11.91 2.82
N PRO A 278 9.42 13.03 2.27
CA PRO A 278 9.87 13.08 0.89
C PRO A 278 11.13 12.24 0.71
N ARG A 279 11.09 11.31 -0.24
CA ARG A 279 12.20 10.38 -0.51
C ARG A 279 12.60 9.60 0.75
N GLY A 280 11.59 9.25 1.56
CA GLY A 280 11.74 8.67 2.89
C GLY A 280 12.41 7.29 2.90
N TRP A 281 12.37 6.54 1.78
CA TRP A 281 13.02 5.22 1.70
C TRP A 281 13.60 4.93 0.31
N THR A 282 14.41 3.88 0.20
CA THR A 282 15.10 3.55 -1.05
C THR A 282 14.79 2.14 -1.51
N LEU A 283 14.29 2.00 -2.74
CA LEU A 283 14.02 0.72 -3.39
C LEU A 283 14.98 0.51 -4.57
N ILE A 284 15.48 -0.72 -4.74
CA ILE A 284 16.21 -1.11 -5.95
C ILE A 284 15.20 -1.35 -7.07
N THR A 285 15.32 -0.62 -8.16
CA THR A 285 14.43 -0.70 -9.33
C THR A 285 15.22 -1.02 -10.60
N PRO A 286 14.56 -1.43 -11.69
CA PRO A 286 15.20 -1.53 -12.99
C PRO A 286 15.93 -0.24 -13.39
N PRO A 287 17.01 -0.32 -14.20
CA PRO A 287 17.79 0.83 -14.64
C PRO A 287 16.99 1.84 -15.49
#